data_460b23bd46b1b6963238a58f850777c5
#
_entry.id   460b23bd46b1b6963238a58f850777c5
#
_cell.length_a   1.000
_cell.length_b   1.000
_cell.length_c   1.000
_cell.angle_alpha   90.00
_cell.angle_beta   90.00
_cell.angle_gamma   90.00
#
_symmetry.space_group_name_H-M   'P 1'
#
loop_
_entity.id
_entity.type
_entity.pdbx_description
1 polymer ?
#
loop_
_entity_poly.entity_id
_entity_poly.type
_entity_poly.pdbx_seq_one_letter_code
_entity_poly.pdbx_strand_id
1 'polypeptide(L)'
;MSKEETYALLRQYKASVDGRQMLARYGAHSMGIGRKISDGEVTDDLALRIYVTKKRVSSELAAGEGVPGTITFQPDFSERRRRLTTDIIETPMARFEPVDPKANIRPVPGGVSCGTPGHTGTIGGWVWDTTDDSIVMLSNDHVYFHTPGVDIIQRGSYDGGSTPADKIGDVKRGIPRSTTANNTVDCAIGDPDSSAIYDLRVLEIGPAVYAIDVGVEDMLVEKFGRTTEHTYGEITDADWEGYIDGIYYFVDCLRVDARAPSADWSDGGDSGSLVFSRTPAIEDSDIKPVVGLHFAGGGTHGIECKIQNVFNQLQLTTLCAGSFETISDSLFETGSEALEDEPRLETLAEIASLRATRFSPITLARKERDRRGARRLRRGISRDMQKRLKISKRGRMIADFVDVNRAELLTMFAKDGDVRRSMLTAIRPLVAGAMTTSEVLERKVSKDDIERLERLGKELARKGGPRLQKGLEQLRRLKPDAGVTMARALEIDL
;
A
#
# COMPACT_ATOMS: atom_id res chain seq x y z
N MET A 1 -17.96 44.99 19.35
CA MET A 1 -17.27 43.81 19.91
C MET A 1 -15.79 44.10 19.96
N SER A 2 -15.10 43.68 21.00
CA SER A 2 -13.64 43.74 20.98
C SER A 2 -13.10 42.75 19.96
N LYS A 3 -11.81 42.92 19.65
CA LYS A 3 -11.14 42.02 18.69
C LYS A 3 -11.03 40.59 19.25
N GLU A 4 -10.83 40.48 20.55
CA GLU A 4 -10.79 39.21 21.31
C GLU A 4 -12.15 38.50 21.30
N GLU A 5 -13.24 39.26 21.55
CA GLU A 5 -14.61 38.70 21.47
C GLU A 5 -14.94 38.21 20.06
N THR A 6 -14.60 38.98 19.05
CA THR A 6 -14.82 38.60 17.65
C THR A 6 -14.03 37.33 17.28
N TYR A 7 -12.76 37.23 17.72
CA TYR A 7 -11.92 36.04 17.50
C TYR A 7 -12.51 34.80 18.18
N ALA A 8 -12.98 34.94 19.44
CA ALA A 8 -13.60 33.85 20.18
C ALA A 8 -14.87 33.32 19.49
N LEU A 9 -15.72 34.23 18.99
CA LEU A 9 -16.93 33.87 18.26
C LEU A 9 -16.65 33.18 16.92
N LEU A 10 -15.66 33.68 16.16
CA LEU A 10 -15.24 33.04 14.90
C LEU A 10 -14.67 31.65 15.15
N ARG A 11 -13.91 31.46 16.23
CA ARG A 11 -13.39 30.14 16.64
C ARG A 11 -14.49 29.18 17.04
N GLN A 12 -15.50 29.65 17.78
CA GLN A 12 -16.65 28.84 18.18
C GLN A 12 -17.49 28.46 16.95
N TYR A 13 -17.75 29.39 16.04
CA TYR A 13 -18.43 29.08 14.78
C TYR A 13 -17.65 28.01 13.96
N LYS A 14 -16.33 28.20 13.79
CA LYS A 14 -15.50 27.24 13.06
C LYS A 14 -15.57 25.81 13.64
N ALA A 15 -15.72 25.68 14.96
CA ALA A 15 -15.84 24.40 15.64
C ALA A 15 -17.27 23.82 15.60
N SER A 16 -18.28 24.59 15.23
CA SER A 16 -19.68 24.15 15.13
C SER A 16 -19.91 23.19 13.95
N VAL A 17 -21.09 22.56 13.92
CA VAL A 17 -21.50 21.70 12.80
C VAL A 17 -21.56 22.50 11.50
N ASP A 18 -22.21 23.70 11.54
CA ASP A 18 -22.31 24.57 10.37
C ASP A 18 -20.93 25.02 9.84
N GLY A 19 -20.03 25.37 10.76
CA GLY A 19 -18.66 25.74 10.40
C GLY A 19 -17.90 24.63 9.69
N ARG A 20 -18.01 23.39 10.19
CA ARG A 20 -17.38 22.22 9.55
C ARG A 20 -17.96 21.90 8.17
N GLN A 21 -19.26 22.09 7.98
CA GLN A 21 -19.93 21.87 6.71
C GLN A 21 -19.64 22.94 5.65
N MET A 22 -19.14 24.11 6.05
CA MET A 22 -18.81 25.19 5.11
C MET A 22 -17.83 24.78 4.02
N LEU A 23 -16.81 23.99 4.35
CA LEU A 23 -15.80 23.55 3.37
C LEU A 23 -16.48 22.77 2.23
N ALA A 24 -17.25 21.75 2.56
CA ALA A 24 -17.95 20.93 1.57
C ALA A 24 -19.01 21.76 0.79
N ARG A 25 -19.75 22.61 1.49
CA ARG A 25 -20.84 23.40 0.89
C ARG A 25 -20.37 24.38 -0.18
N TYR A 26 -19.21 24.99 0.01
CA TYR A 26 -18.68 26.02 -0.88
C TYR A 26 -17.46 25.58 -1.69
N GLY A 27 -17.14 24.28 -1.71
CA GLY A 27 -15.99 23.75 -2.43
C GLY A 27 -14.65 24.33 -1.96
N ALA A 28 -14.57 24.67 -0.68
CA ALA A 28 -13.36 25.21 -0.08
C ALA A 28 -12.48 24.09 0.47
N HIS A 29 -11.17 24.29 0.46
CA HIS A 29 -10.22 23.29 0.97
C HIS A 29 -9.73 23.58 2.39
N SER A 30 -9.86 24.82 2.86
CA SER A 30 -9.47 25.17 4.23
C SER A 30 -10.17 26.44 4.73
N MET A 31 -10.13 26.68 6.03
CA MET A 31 -10.62 27.91 6.65
C MET A 31 -9.76 28.35 7.83
N GLY A 32 -9.65 29.64 7.99
CA GLY A 32 -8.88 30.29 9.06
C GLY A 32 -9.58 31.52 9.62
N ILE A 33 -8.97 32.13 10.62
CA ILE A 33 -9.40 33.42 11.17
C ILE A 33 -8.27 34.42 10.93
N GLY A 34 -8.58 35.54 10.30
CA GLY A 34 -7.59 36.57 10.00
C GLY A 34 -8.24 37.88 9.66
N ARG A 35 -7.43 38.92 9.41
CA ARG A 35 -7.92 40.21 8.96
C ARG A 35 -8.53 40.07 7.58
N LYS A 36 -9.68 40.71 7.36
CA LYS A 36 -10.32 40.74 6.04
C LYS A 36 -9.43 41.46 5.03
N ILE A 37 -9.42 40.94 3.81
CA ILE A 37 -8.77 41.61 2.67
C ILE A 37 -9.88 42.18 1.77
N SER A 38 -9.86 43.52 1.55
CA SER A 38 -10.79 44.20 0.65
C SER A 38 -9.96 44.99 -0.36
N ASP A 39 -10.26 44.80 -1.63
CA ASP A 39 -9.58 45.49 -2.75
C ASP A 39 -8.05 45.41 -2.70
N GLY A 40 -7.54 44.24 -2.23
CA GLY A 40 -6.12 43.97 -2.09
C GLY A 40 -5.48 44.50 -0.80
N GLU A 41 -6.21 45.25 0.02
CA GLU A 41 -5.70 45.80 1.28
C GLU A 41 -6.20 45.04 2.48
N VAL A 42 -5.34 44.86 3.48
CA VAL A 42 -5.64 44.21 4.75
C VAL A 42 -6.37 45.18 5.65
N THR A 43 -7.63 44.90 5.98
CA THR A 43 -8.42 45.73 6.90
C THR A 43 -8.17 45.37 8.37
N ASP A 44 -8.70 46.18 9.31
CA ASP A 44 -8.63 45.84 10.75
C ASP A 44 -9.70 44.85 11.22
N ASP A 45 -10.67 44.55 10.36
CA ASP A 45 -11.77 43.63 10.67
C ASP A 45 -11.32 42.18 10.64
N LEU A 46 -11.65 41.45 11.69
CA LEU A 46 -11.50 39.99 11.70
C LEU A 46 -12.62 39.32 10.90
N ALA A 47 -12.23 38.36 10.07
CA ALA A 47 -13.13 37.55 9.25
C ALA A 47 -12.84 36.07 9.37
N LEU A 48 -13.83 35.24 9.10
CA LEU A 48 -13.65 33.84 8.76
C LEU A 48 -13.13 33.81 7.31
N ARG A 49 -11.85 33.46 7.15
CA ARG A 49 -11.24 33.29 5.85
C ARG A 49 -11.53 31.90 5.32
N ILE A 50 -12.06 31.85 4.11
CA ILE A 50 -12.45 30.62 3.42
C ILE A 50 -11.53 30.53 2.20
N TYR A 51 -10.72 29.49 2.15
CA TYR A 51 -9.70 29.31 1.13
C TYR A 51 -10.21 28.39 0.02
N VAL A 52 -10.14 28.89 -1.22
CA VAL A 52 -10.59 28.19 -2.43
C VAL A 52 -9.46 28.16 -3.45
N THR A 53 -9.40 27.13 -4.27
CA THR A 53 -8.39 26.98 -5.32
C THR A 53 -8.57 28.05 -6.40
N LYS A 54 -9.81 28.45 -6.69
CA LYS A 54 -10.13 29.49 -7.66
C LYS A 54 -11.39 30.25 -7.21
N LYS A 55 -11.30 31.60 -7.19
CA LYS A 55 -12.48 32.43 -6.99
C LYS A 55 -13.35 32.41 -8.25
N ARG A 56 -14.65 32.24 -8.04
CA ARG A 56 -15.67 32.36 -9.09
C ARG A 56 -16.37 33.73 -8.94
N VAL A 57 -16.62 34.38 -10.04
CA VAL A 57 -17.35 35.66 -10.01
C VAL A 57 -18.84 35.42 -9.73
N SER A 58 -19.50 36.36 -9.07
CA SER A 58 -20.89 36.19 -8.62
C SER A 58 -21.88 35.86 -9.75
N SER A 59 -21.58 36.27 -10.98
CA SER A 59 -22.38 35.95 -12.18
C SER A 59 -22.29 34.49 -12.62
N GLU A 60 -21.28 33.76 -12.15
CA GLU A 60 -21.06 32.31 -12.46
C GLU A 60 -21.63 31.38 -11.37
N LEU A 61 -22.18 31.94 -10.32
CA LEU A 61 -22.70 31.21 -9.18
C LEU A 61 -24.22 31.13 -9.21
N ALA A 62 -24.78 29.95 -9.03
CA ALA A 62 -26.21 29.79 -8.80
C ALA A 62 -26.61 30.37 -7.42
N ALA A 63 -27.90 30.64 -7.26
CA ALA A 63 -28.40 31.18 -6.00
C ALA A 63 -28.07 30.23 -4.81
N GLY A 64 -27.32 30.75 -3.84
CA GLY A 64 -26.89 29.98 -2.64
C GLY A 64 -25.58 29.23 -2.77
N GLU A 65 -24.90 29.23 -3.92
CA GLU A 65 -23.55 28.66 -4.12
C GLU A 65 -22.43 29.58 -3.62
N GLY A 66 -22.68 30.87 -3.52
CA GLY A 66 -21.67 31.82 -3.06
C GLY A 66 -21.58 31.88 -1.53
N VAL A 67 -20.35 31.99 -1.02
CA VAL A 67 -20.11 32.24 0.41
C VAL A 67 -20.72 33.61 0.76
N PRO A 68 -21.66 33.69 1.71
CA PRO A 68 -22.24 34.99 2.11
C PRO A 68 -21.15 35.86 2.75
N GLY A 69 -21.14 37.16 2.45
CA GLY A 69 -20.15 38.12 3.03
C GLY A 69 -20.25 38.27 4.55
N THR A 70 -21.36 37.81 5.14
CA THR A 70 -21.56 37.66 6.59
C THR A 70 -22.39 36.44 6.89
N ILE A 71 -22.06 35.75 7.97
CA ILE A 71 -22.83 34.64 8.55
C ILE A 71 -23.46 35.09 9.85
N THR A 72 -24.69 34.58 10.11
CA THR A 72 -25.35 34.79 11.38
C THR A 72 -25.14 33.56 12.26
N PHE A 73 -24.54 33.73 13.41
CA PHE A 73 -24.23 32.68 14.37
C PHE A 73 -24.85 32.95 15.72
N GLN A 74 -25.42 31.95 16.34
CA GLN A 74 -25.88 31.98 17.72
C GLN A 74 -24.89 31.14 18.55
N PRO A 75 -24.10 31.81 19.41
CA PRO A 75 -23.17 31.10 20.28
C PRO A 75 -23.89 30.22 21.28
N ASP A 76 -23.25 29.14 21.71
CA ASP A 76 -23.75 28.28 22.79
C ASP A 76 -23.99 29.15 24.06
N PHE A 77 -25.10 28.89 24.74
CA PHE A 77 -25.54 29.60 25.95
C PHE A 77 -25.84 31.09 25.76
N SER A 78 -26.05 31.56 24.51
CA SER A 78 -26.44 32.95 24.23
C SER A 78 -27.75 33.02 23.47
N GLU A 79 -28.65 33.88 23.93
CA GLU A 79 -29.90 34.18 23.20
C GLU A 79 -29.71 35.13 22.03
N ARG A 80 -28.54 35.80 21.94
CA ARG A 80 -28.26 36.82 20.92
C ARG A 80 -27.51 36.23 19.74
N ARG A 81 -28.09 36.38 18.56
CA ARG A 81 -27.37 36.11 17.29
C ARG A 81 -26.31 37.16 17.00
N ARG A 82 -25.17 36.72 16.47
CA ARG A 82 -24.06 37.57 16.09
C ARG A 82 -23.82 37.48 14.60
N ARG A 83 -23.46 38.61 13.98
CA ARG A 83 -22.99 38.64 12.56
C ARG A 83 -21.48 38.53 12.54
N LEU A 84 -20.98 37.57 11.80
CA LEU A 84 -19.56 37.32 11.62
C LEU A 84 -19.21 37.57 10.16
N THR A 85 -18.14 38.31 9.92
CA THR A 85 -17.66 38.63 8.57
C THR A 85 -16.95 37.41 7.98
N THR A 86 -17.13 37.22 6.67
CA THR A 86 -16.40 36.20 5.89
C THR A 86 -15.46 36.88 4.89
N ASP A 87 -14.44 36.17 4.49
CA ASP A 87 -13.51 36.57 3.45
C ASP A 87 -13.11 35.36 2.62
N ILE A 88 -13.11 35.47 1.30
CA ILE A 88 -12.74 34.39 0.39
C ILE A 88 -11.32 34.67 -0.11
N ILE A 89 -10.42 33.72 0.13
CA ILE A 89 -9.03 33.82 -0.30
C ILE A 89 -8.77 32.76 -1.38
N GLU A 90 -8.32 33.22 -2.53
CA GLU A 90 -7.80 32.31 -3.56
C GLU A 90 -6.37 31.94 -3.23
N THR A 91 -6.14 30.64 -3.06
CA THR A 91 -4.81 30.08 -2.82
C THR A 91 -4.82 28.60 -3.18
N PRO A 92 -3.71 28.08 -3.67
CA PRO A 92 -3.57 26.63 -3.87
C PRO A 92 -3.82 25.88 -2.55
N MET A 93 -4.33 24.66 -2.65
CA MET A 93 -4.44 23.75 -1.50
C MET A 93 -3.03 23.51 -0.97
N ALA A 94 -2.85 23.67 0.35
CA ALA A 94 -1.59 23.33 1.01
C ALA A 94 -1.30 21.84 0.81
N ARG A 95 -0.12 21.52 0.36
CA ARG A 95 0.42 20.17 0.24
C ARG A 95 1.64 20.08 1.15
N PHE A 96 1.99 18.87 1.54
CA PHE A 96 3.31 18.64 2.12
C PHE A 96 4.35 19.02 1.08
N GLU A 97 5.48 19.59 1.54
CA GLU A 97 6.61 19.84 0.63
C GLU A 97 7.02 18.51 0.00
N PRO A 98 7.13 18.45 -1.34
CA PRO A 98 7.51 17.21 -2.00
C PRO A 98 8.89 16.77 -1.51
N VAL A 99 9.04 15.50 -1.26
CA VAL A 99 10.34 14.90 -0.96
C VAL A 99 11.10 14.81 -2.27
N ASP A 100 12.29 15.42 -2.34
CA ASP A 100 13.16 15.28 -3.52
C ASP A 100 13.61 13.82 -3.65
N PRO A 101 13.15 13.08 -4.67
CA PRO A 101 13.49 11.66 -4.85
C PRO A 101 14.98 11.42 -5.16
N LYS A 102 15.73 12.48 -5.48
CA LYS A 102 17.17 12.44 -5.76
C LYS A 102 18.01 12.67 -4.50
N ALA A 103 17.38 13.04 -3.38
CA ALA A 103 18.06 13.23 -2.11
C ALA A 103 18.50 11.89 -1.47
N ASN A 104 19.43 11.96 -0.51
CA ASN A 104 19.73 10.81 0.36
C ASN A 104 18.61 10.65 1.39
N ILE A 105 17.79 9.59 1.23
CA ILE A 105 16.62 9.34 2.04
C ILE A 105 16.81 8.05 2.85
N ARG A 106 16.61 8.14 4.17
CA ARG A 106 16.68 7.00 5.09
C ARG A 106 15.53 7.08 6.10
N PRO A 107 14.78 5.97 6.33
CA PRO A 107 14.79 4.72 5.58
C PRO A 107 14.35 4.93 4.13
N VAL A 108 14.76 4.03 3.23
CA VAL A 108 14.61 4.15 1.77
C VAL A 108 13.23 3.68 1.32
N PRO A 109 12.35 4.56 0.78
CA PRO A 109 11.11 4.16 0.16
C PRO A 109 11.29 3.73 -1.31
N GLY A 110 10.26 3.16 -1.92
CA GLY A 110 10.17 3.05 -3.37
C GLY A 110 9.98 4.43 -4.03
N GLY A 111 10.30 4.53 -5.31
CA GLY A 111 10.18 5.76 -6.10
C GLY A 111 11.41 6.67 -6.07
N VAL A 112 12.43 6.34 -5.28
CA VAL A 112 13.63 7.18 -5.12
C VAL A 112 14.79 6.74 -6.01
N SER A 113 15.71 7.67 -6.25
CA SER A 113 16.95 7.44 -7.00
C SER A 113 17.79 6.33 -6.39
N CYS A 114 18.24 5.40 -7.23
CA CYS A 114 19.18 4.36 -6.87
C CYS A 114 19.98 3.89 -8.09
N GLY A 115 20.91 2.99 -7.88
CA GLY A 115 21.64 2.31 -8.96
C GLY A 115 22.86 1.58 -8.43
N THR A 116 23.59 0.96 -9.33
CA THR A 116 24.97 0.51 -9.08
C THR A 116 25.94 1.64 -9.38
N PRO A 117 27.22 1.57 -8.93
CA PRO A 117 28.21 2.60 -9.24
C PRO A 117 28.32 2.89 -10.74
N GLY A 118 28.13 4.15 -11.12
CA GLY A 118 28.10 4.60 -12.52
C GLY A 118 26.74 4.57 -13.20
N HIS A 119 25.69 4.08 -12.53
CA HIS A 119 24.33 3.97 -13.05
C HIS A 119 23.31 4.64 -12.13
N THR A 120 22.16 5.00 -12.70
CA THR A 120 21.08 5.63 -11.94
C THR A 120 19.72 5.30 -12.56
N GLY A 121 18.79 4.92 -11.71
CA GLY A 121 17.40 4.66 -12.00
C GLY A 121 16.55 4.87 -10.74
N THR A 122 15.51 4.09 -10.60
CA THR A 122 14.54 4.18 -9.50
C THR A 122 14.44 2.85 -8.75
N ILE A 123 14.40 2.90 -7.41
CA ILE A 123 13.92 1.76 -6.62
C ILE A 123 12.42 1.67 -6.84
N GLY A 124 11.92 0.57 -7.41
CA GLY A 124 10.49 0.35 -7.60
C GLY A 124 9.77 0.19 -6.27
N GLY A 125 10.32 -0.65 -5.42
CA GLY A 125 9.78 -0.90 -4.08
C GLY A 125 10.40 -2.14 -3.44
N TRP A 126 9.86 -2.49 -2.28
CA TRP A 126 10.26 -3.63 -1.48
C TRP A 126 9.28 -4.77 -1.71
N VAL A 127 9.79 -5.95 -1.99
CA VAL A 127 9.03 -7.16 -2.31
C VAL A 127 9.59 -8.35 -1.54
N TRP A 128 8.85 -9.46 -1.53
CA TRP A 128 9.26 -10.68 -0.86
C TRP A 128 9.90 -11.66 -1.84
N ASP A 129 11.12 -12.08 -1.54
CA ASP A 129 11.82 -13.15 -2.25
C ASP A 129 11.42 -14.51 -1.65
N THR A 130 10.81 -15.38 -2.46
CA THR A 130 10.33 -16.69 -2.02
C THR A 130 11.45 -17.74 -2.01
N THR A 131 12.64 -17.42 -2.50
CA THR A 131 13.76 -18.40 -2.56
C THR A 131 14.45 -18.58 -1.21
N ASP A 132 14.46 -17.52 -0.39
CA ASP A 132 15.09 -17.53 0.92
C ASP A 132 14.29 -16.78 2.01
N ASP A 133 13.03 -16.43 1.69
CA ASP A 133 12.11 -15.77 2.60
C ASP A 133 12.63 -14.41 3.12
N SER A 134 13.17 -13.59 2.22
CA SER A 134 13.71 -12.26 2.55
C SER A 134 12.97 -11.10 1.88
N ILE A 135 13.06 -9.90 2.47
CA ILE A 135 12.62 -8.67 1.82
C ILE A 135 13.78 -8.15 0.96
N VAL A 136 13.49 -7.89 -0.30
CA VAL A 136 14.46 -7.41 -1.29
C VAL A 136 13.97 -6.14 -1.98
N MET A 137 14.90 -5.34 -2.49
CA MET A 137 14.59 -4.18 -3.31
C MET A 137 14.49 -4.58 -4.79
N LEU A 138 13.43 -4.10 -5.48
CA LEU A 138 13.16 -4.38 -6.89
C LEU A 138 13.48 -3.16 -7.74
N SER A 139 14.16 -3.37 -8.86
CA SER A 139 14.39 -2.40 -9.94
C SER A 139 14.58 -3.13 -11.28
N ASN A 140 15.03 -2.42 -12.31
CA ASN A 140 15.40 -3.03 -13.60
C ASN A 140 16.79 -3.67 -13.57
N ASP A 141 17.00 -4.64 -14.47
CA ASP A 141 18.33 -5.23 -14.70
C ASP A 141 19.32 -4.19 -15.25
N HIS A 142 18.91 -3.29 -16.14
CA HIS A 142 19.79 -2.24 -16.63
C HIS A 142 20.15 -1.16 -15.60
N VAL A 143 19.48 -1.14 -14.41
CA VAL A 143 19.80 -0.26 -13.29
C VAL A 143 20.71 -0.94 -12.28
N TYR A 144 20.41 -2.20 -11.90
CA TYR A 144 21.15 -2.96 -10.90
C TYR A 144 22.18 -3.91 -11.51
N PHE A 145 21.96 -4.30 -12.77
CA PHE A 145 22.64 -5.43 -13.41
C PHE A 145 22.38 -6.76 -12.68
N HIS A 146 22.79 -7.84 -13.33
CA HIS A 146 22.56 -9.19 -12.83
C HIS A 146 23.79 -9.79 -12.13
N THR A 147 24.81 -8.96 -11.81
CA THR A 147 26.05 -9.43 -11.18
C THR A 147 25.92 -9.41 -9.66
N PRO A 148 25.77 -10.57 -8.97
CA PRO A 148 25.63 -10.62 -7.53
C PRO A 148 26.82 -9.99 -6.79
N GLY A 149 26.53 -9.32 -5.68
CA GLY A 149 27.53 -8.71 -4.81
C GLY A 149 28.04 -7.34 -5.26
N VAL A 150 27.50 -6.79 -6.36
CA VAL A 150 27.78 -5.40 -6.74
C VAL A 150 26.98 -4.46 -5.83
N ASP A 151 27.63 -3.43 -5.28
CA ASP A 151 27.00 -2.44 -4.40
C ASP A 151 25.80 -1.78 -5.08
N ILE A 152 24.69 -1.66 -4.35
CA ILE A 152 23.56 -0.81 -4.69
C ILE A 152 23.62 0.42 -3.80
N ILE A 153 23.55 1.60 -4.42
CA ILE A 153 23.61 2.89 -3.76
C ILE A 153 22.28 3.64 -3.89
N GLN A 154 21.91 4.36 -2.85
CA GLN A 154 20.81 5.30 -2.80
C GLN A 154 21.32 6.59 -2.12
N ARG A 155 21.37 7.61 -2.85
CA ARG A 155 20.99 7.99 -4.22
C ARG A 155 21.90 7.37 -5.30
N GLY A 156 21.41 7.31 -6.54
CA GLY A 156 22.22 6.83 -7.67
C GLY A 156 23.38 7.77 -8.02
N SER A 157 24.33 7.27 -8.82
CA SER A 157 25.56 8.00 -9.13
C SER A 157 25.35 9.37 -9.76
N TYR A 158 24.34 9.52 -10.64
CA TYR A 158 24.07 10.81 -11.31
C TYR A 158 23.48 11.86 -10.37
N ASP A 159 22.98 11.46 -9.19
CA ASP A 159 22.50 12.32 -8.13
C ASP A 159 23.54 12.51 -7.01
N GLY A 160 24.80 12.14 -7.29
CA GLY A 160 25.94 12.31 -6.40
C GLY A 160 26.12 11.21 -5.37
N GLY A 161 25.46 10.06 -5.56
CA GLY A 161 25.68 8.86 -4.74
C GLY A 161 27.04 8.21 -5.02
N SER A 162 27.62 7.63 -3.98
CA SER A 162 28.91 6.97 -4.03
C SER A 162 29.03 5.84 -3.01
N THR A 163 29.89 4.85 -3.32
CA THR A 163 30.25 3.80 -2.37
C THR A 163 31.49 4.21 -1.58
N PRO A 164 31.59 3.89 -0.29
CA PRO A 164 30.63 3.16 0.54
C PRO A 164 29.57 4.04 1.22
N ALA A 165 29.62 5.38 1.05
CA ALA A 165 28.81 6.34 1.83
C ALA A 165 27.29 6.18 1.62
N ASP A 166 26.89 5.89 0.38
CA ASP A 166 25.47 5.80 0.02
C ASP A 166 25.03 4.34 -0.24
N LYS A 167 25.86 3.35 0.11
CA LYS A 167 25.51 1.94 -0.03
C LYS A 167 24.30 1.58 0.81
N ILE A 168 23.38 0.80 0.21
CA ILE A 168 22.15 0.32 0.84
C ILE A 168 22.00 -1.21 0.78
N GLY A 169 22.82 -1.88 -0.01
CA GLY A 169 22.80 -3.32 -0.18
C GLY A 169 23.60 -3.76 -1.38
N ASP A 170 23.40 -5.00 -1.78
CA ASP A 170 24.09 -5.65 -2.88
C ASP A 170 23.12 -6.24 -3.90
N VAL A 171 23.50 -6.26 -5.17
CA VAL A 171 22.74 -6.98 -6.20
C VAL A 171 22.68 -8.45 -5.81
N LYS A 172 21.45 -9.00 -5.77
CA LYS A 172 21.20 -10.41 -5.46
C LYS A 172 21.14 -11.24 -6.74
N ARG A 173 20.29 -10.86 -7.66
CA ARG A 173 20.15 -11.46 -9.01
C ARG A 173 19.35 -10.56 -9.93
N GLY A 174 19.49 -10.77 -11.23
CA GLY A 174 18.69 -10.12 -12.28
C GLY A 174 18.47 -11.07 -13.46
N ILE A 175 17.61 -10.65 -14.36
CA ILE A 175 17.31 -11.37 -15.60
C ILE A 175 18.02 -10.64 -16.76
N PRO A 176 19.13 -11.17 -17.28
CA PRO A 176 19.89 -10.50 -18.33
C PRO A 176 19.06 -10.42 -19.62
N ARG A 177 19.10 -9.26 -20.26
CA ARG A 177 18.46 -9.04 -21.57
C ARG A 177 19.20 -9.77 -22.66
N SER A 178 18.47 -10.42 -23.56
CA SER A 178 18.98 -11.16 -24.72
C SER A 178 18.85 -10.33 -26.00
N THR A 179 19.88 -10.32 -26.82
CA THR A 179 19.86 -9.75 -28.19
C THR A 179 19.45 -10.78 -29.26
N THR A 180 19.30 -12.05 -28.89
CA THR A 180 19.04 -13.16 -29.82
C THR A 180 17.75 -13.93 -29.51
N ALA A 181 17.15 -13.69 -28.34
CA ALA A 181 15.88 -14.29 -27.93
C ALA A 181 14.92 -13.19 -27.48
N ASN A 182 13.61 -13.50 -27.46
CA ASN A 182 12.60 -12.60 -26.93
C ASN A 182 12.78 -12.37 -25.44
N ASN A 183 12.66 -11.11 -25.03
CA ASN A 183 12.66 -10.71 -23.63
C ASN A 183 11.20 -10.46 -23.20
N THR A 184 10.85 -10.79 -21.96
CA THR A 184 9.57 -10.46 -21.36
C THR A 184 9.72 -9.59 -20.13
N VAL A 185 10.95 -9.41 -19.65
CA VAL A 185 11.28 -8.59 -18.48
C VAL A 185 12.65 -7.95 -18.61
N ASP A 186 12.79 -6.81 -17.94
CA ASP A 186 14.04 -6.16 -17.56
C ASP A 186 13.96 -5.91 -16.06
N CYS A 187 14.48 -6.83 -15.24
CA CYS A 187 14.30 -6.76 -13.80
C CYS A 187 15.46 -7.39 -13.01
N ALA A 188 15.73 -6.80 -11.86
CA ALA A 188 16.72 -7.28 -10.90
C ALA A 188 16.31 -6.96 -9.47
N ILE A 189 16.84 -7.71 -8.51
CA ILE A 189 16.65 -7.50 -7.08
C ILE A 189 17.97 -7.38 -6.35
N GLY A 190 17.93 -6.68 -5.23
CA GLY A 190 19.04 -6.54 -4.30
C GLY A 190 18.68 -6.85 -2.87
N ASP A 191 19.65 -7.40 -2.15
CA ASP A 191 19.55 -7.62 -0.71
C ASP A 191 19.91 -6.33 0.03
N PRO A 192 19.11 -5.89 1.01
CA PRO A 192 19.42 -4.73 1.83
C PRO A 192 20.49 -5.07 2.88
N ASP A 193 21.43 -4.14 3.14
CA ASP A 193 22.46 -4.30 4.17
C ASP A 193 21.87 -4.49 5.57
N SER A 194 20.71 -3.92 5.85
CA SER A 194 20.00 -4.10 7.11
C SER A 194 18.51 -3.81 6.99
N SER A 195 17.77 -4.32 7.96
CA SER A 195 16.32 -4.10 8.05
C SER A 195 15.93 -2.66 8.43
N ALA A 196 16.85 -1.85 8.91
CA ALA A 196 16.60 -0.44 9.23
C ALA A 196 16.62 0.46 7.98
N ILE A 197 17.06 -0.09 6.84
CA ILE A 197 17.27 0.68 5.61
C ILE A 197 15.97 0.89 4.82
N TYR A 198 14.99 0.01 4.89
CA TYR A 198 13.82 0.08 4.04
C TYR A 198 12.59 0.69 4.69
N ASP A 199 11.93 1.56 3.94
CA ASP A 199 10.56 2.02 4.17
C ASP A 199 9.65 1.30 3.16
N LEU A 200 8.66 0.57 3.65
CA LEU A 200 7.77 -0.22 2.81
C LEU A 200 6.75 0.60 1.99
N ARG A 201 6.86 1.92 1.98
CA ARG A 201 6.05 2.81 1.16
C ARG A 201 6.70 3.07 -0.20
N VAL A 202 5.88 3.49 -1.16
CA VAL A 202 6.33 4.17 -2.38
C VAL A 202 5.91 5.63 -2.26
N LEU A 203 6.83 6.56 -2.56
CA LEU A 203 6.60 8.00 -2.41
C LEU A 203 5.29 8.41 -3.10
N GLU A 204 4.48 9.20 -2.41
CA GLU A 204 3.19 9.77 -2.82
C GLU A 204 2.11 8.77 -3.27
N ILE A 205 2.46 7.52 -3.57
CA ILE A 205 1.49 6.49 -3.95
C ILE A 205 0.88 5.83 -2.72
N GLY A 206 1.65 5.65 -1.66
CA GLY A 206 1.16 5.09 -0.41
C GLY A 206 1.85 3.79 -0.01
N PRO A 207 1.11 2.84 0.58
CA PRO A 207 1.69 1.62 1.12
C PRO A 207 2.33 0.77 0.03
N ALA A 208 3.28 -0.06 0.43
CA ALA A 208 4.12 -0.93 -0.37
C ALA A 208 3.38 -1.89 -1.31
N VAL A 209 4.12 -2.77 -1.96
CA VAL A 209 3.63 -3.81 -2.87
C VAL A 209 2.86 -4.88 -2.09
N TYR A 210 1.62 -4.56 -1.77
CA TYR A 210 0.71 -5.46 -1.04
C TYR A 210 -0.22 -6.25 -1.95
N ALA A 211 -0.37 -5.86 -3.21
CA ALA A 211 -1.19 -6.56 -4.19
C ALA A 211 -0.60 -6.40 -5.59
N ILE A 212 -0.81 -7.40 -6.44
CA ILE A 212 -0.56 -7.32 -7.89
C ILE A 212 -1.85 -7.62 -8.63
N ASP A 213 -1.98 -7.06 -9.84
CA ASP A 213 -3.10 -7.33 -10.73
C ASP A 213 -2.61 -7.41 -12.18
N VAL A 214 -3.47 -7.90 -13.07
CA VAL A 214 -3.21 -7.94 -14.50
C VAL A 214 -3.54 -6.58 -15.08
N GLY A 215 -2.55 -5.95 -15.73
CA GLY A 215 -2.79 -4.75 -16.52
C GLY A 215 -3.66 -5.07 -17.72
N VAL A 216 -4.73 -4.31 -17.89
CA VAL A 216 -5.68 -4.44 -19.01
C VAL A 216 -5.83 -3.11 -19.71
N GLU A 217 -6.23 -3.13 -21.01
CA GLU A 217 -6.54 -1.93 -21.78
C GLU A 217 -7.54 -1.03 -21.04
N ASP A 218 -7.42 0.28 -21.21
CA ASP A 218 -8.20 1.33 -20.55
C ASP A 218 -8.02 1.42 -19.02
N MET A 219 -7.11 0.65 -18.42
CA MET A 219 -6.83 0.76 -17.00
C MET A 219 -6.08 2.06 -16.69
N LEU A 220 -6.63 2.87 -15.80
CA LEU A 220 -5.95 4.05 -15.29
C LEU A 220 -4.87 3.64 -14.28
N VAL A 221 -3.67 4.16 -14.49
CA VAL A 221 -2.47 3.83 -13.70
C VAL A 221 -1.73 5.07 -13.24
N GLU A 222 -0.84 4.87 -12.29
CA GLU A 222 0.08 5.89 -11.77
C GLU A 222 1.41 5.27 -11.38
N LYS A 223 2.46 6.06 -11.41
CA LYS A 223 3.78 5.69 -10.90
C LYS A 223 4.44 6.87 -10.18
N PHE A 224 5.45 6.56 -9.37
CA PHE A 224 6.38 7.57 -8.86
C PHE A 224 7.80 7.16 -9.23
N GLY A 225 8.50 8.02 -9.94
CA GLY A 225 9.87 7.80 -10.40
C GLY A 225 10.82 8.92 -10.04
N ARG A 226 12.11 8.61 -10.08
CA ARG A 226 13.18 9.54 -9.71
C ARG A 226 13.16 10.84 -10.53
N THR A 227 12.70 10.82 -11.78
CA THR A 227 12.83 11.93 -12.72
C THR A 227 11.53 12.70 -12.91
N THR A 228 10.44 12.02 -13.25
CA THR A 228 9.15 12.66 -13.49
C THR A 228 8.25 12.69 -12.26
N GLU A 229 8.72 12.14 -11.13
CA GLU A 229 7.97 12.07 -9.88
C GLU A 229 6.61 11.36 -10.07
N HIS A 230 5.53 11.89 -9.51
CA HIS A 230 4.21 11.30 -9.60
C HIS A 230 3.55 11.59 -10.96
N THR A 231 3.36 10.56 -11.75
CA THR A 231 2.70 10.66 -13.06
C THR A 231 1.48 9.74 -13.16
N TYR A 232 0.54 10.16 -14.00
CA TYR A 232 -0.73 9.48 -14.27
C TYR A 232 -0.79 9.07 -15.73
N GLY A 233 -1.28 7.85 -15.98
CA GLY A 233 -1.38 7.28 -17.33
C GLY A 233 -2.56 6.33 -17.47
N GLU A 234 -2.65 5.76 -18.65
CA GLU A 234 -3.63 4.73 -19.01
C GLU A 234 -2.93 3.65 -19.83
N ILE A 235 -3.22 2.39 -19.57
CA ILE A 235 -2.73 1.28 -20.38
C ILE A 235 -3.47 1.32 -21.72
N THR A 236 -2.75 1.67 -22.77
CA THR A 236 -3.29 1.77 -24.14
C THR A 236 -3.04 0.51 -24.97
N ASP A 237 -2.10 -0.34 -24.53
CA ASP A 237 -1.83 -1.63 -25.14
C ASP A 237 -1.43 -2.63 -24.05
N ALA A 238 -2.19 -3.69 -23.89
CA ALA A 238 -1.97 -4.70 -22.88
C ALA A 238 -1.13 -5.91 -23.37
N ASP A 239 -0.70 -5.90 -24.61
CA ASP A 239 0.12 -6.95 -25.24
C ASP A 239 1.11 -6.37 -26.25
N TRP A 240 1.86 -5.36 -25.79
CA TRP A 240 2.85 -4.66 -26.61
C TRP A 240 4.08 -5.52 -26.87
N GLU A 241 4.59 -5.48 -28.10
CA GLU A 241 5.87 -6.05 -28.48
C GLU A 241 6.66 -5.13 -29.40
N GLY A 242 7.99 -5.17 -29.31
CA GLY A 242 8.84 -4.33 -30.14
C GLY A 242 10.30 -4.30 -29.74
N TYR A 243 11.08 -3.56 -30.51
CA TYR A 243 12.50 -3.35 -30.22
C TYR A 243 12.71 -2.18 -29.28
N ILE A 244 13.55 -2.40 -28.28
CA ILE A 244 14.13 -1.38 -27.40
C ILE A 244 15.60 -1.19 -27.82
N ASP A 245 16.00 0.08 -27.97
CA ASP A 245 17.33 0.48 -28.47
C ASP A 245 17.72 -0.17 -29.82
N GLY A 246 16.73 -0.68 -30.56
CA GLY A 246 16.93 -1.32 -31.86
C GLY A 246 17.61 -2.70 -31.83
N ILE A 247 17.92 -3.24 -30.64
CA ILE A 247 18.64 -4.50 -30.46
C ILE A 247 17.95 -5.51 -29.56
N TYR A 248 17.17 -5.09 -28.58
CA TYR A 248 16.47 -5.98 -27.66
C TYR A 248 15.02 -6.11 -28.06
N TYR A 249 14.56 -7.27 -28.47
CA TYR A 249 13.16 -7.50 -28.79
C TYR A 249 12.39 -7.94 -27.55
N PHE A 250 11.38 -7.16 -27.16
CA PHE A 250 10.52 -7.44 -26.02
C PHE A 250 9.14 -7.87 -26.51
N VAL A 251 8.52 -8.79 -25.79
CA VAL A 251 7.16 -9.29 -26.01
C VAL A 251 6.40 -9.35 -24.68
N ASP A 252 5.07 -9.41 -24.76
CA ASP A 252 4.20 -9.54 -23.60
C ASP A 252 4.39 -8.41 -22.56
N CYS A 253 4.52 -7.18 -23.06
CA CYS A 253 4.67 -5.97 -22.26
C CYS A 253 3.36 -5.15 -22.24
N LEU A 254 3.33 -4.09 -21.41
CA LEU A 254 2.28 -3.08 -21.43
C LEU A 254 2.83 -1.81 -22.06
N ARG A 255 1.98 -1.08 -22.78
CA ARG A 255 2.23 0.31 -23.13
C ARG A 255 1.30 1.21 -22.31
N VAL A 256 1.87 2.26 -21.75
CA VAL A 256 1.15 3.27 -20.99
C VAL A 256 1.35 4.62 -21.65
N ASP A 257 0.27 5.35 -21.89
CA ASP A 257 0.30 6.73 -22.36
C ASP A 257 -0.12 7.68 -21.24
N ALA A 258 0.55 8.84 -21.16
CA ALA A 258 0.25 9.87 -20.16
C ALA A 258 -1.20 10.33 -20.21
N ARG A 259 -1.78 10.60 -19.05
CA ARG A 259 -3.11 11.18 -18.88
C ARG A 259 -3.06 12.38 -17.93
N ALA A 260 -3.95 13.33 -18.17
CA ALA A 260 -4.07 14.50 -17.28
C ALA A 260 -4.20 14.10 -15.80
N PRO A 261 -3.53 14.80 -14.87
CA PRO A 261 -2.85 16.08 -15.06
C PRO A 261 -1.42 15.99 -15.60
N SER A 262 -0.86 14.81 -15.85
CA SER A 262 0.50 14.63 -16.35
C SER A 262 0.57 14.92 -17.85
N ALA A 263 1.58 15.71 -18.25
CA ALA A 263 1.93 15.94 -19.64
C ALA A 263 2.78 14.79 -20.19
N ASP A 264 3.71 14.29 -19.35
CA ASP A 264 4.60 13.19 -19.65
C ASP A 264 4.33 12.01 -18.72
N TRP A 265 4.60 10.81 -19.21
CA TRP A 265 4.54 9.59 -18.43
C TRP A 265 5.89 9.27 -17.76
N SER A 266 6.97 9.33 -18.51
CA SER A 266 8.30 8.95 -18.03
C SER A 266 9.42 9.72 -18.70
N ASP A 267 10.59 9.72 -18.08
CA ASP A 267 11.85 10.22 -18.65
C ASP A 267 13.02 9.38 -18.11
N GLY A 268 14.22 9.62 -18.69
CA GLY A 268 15.43 8.91 -18.30
C GLY A 268 15.70 8.96 -16.79
N GLY A 269 15.85 7.78 -16.17
CA GLY A 269 15.99 7.62 -14.73
C GLY A 269 14.74 7.16 -13.98
N ASP A 270 13.57 7.13 -14.63
CA ASP A 270 12.35 6.54 -14.06
C ASP A 270 12.35 4.99 -14.16
N SER A 271 13.27 4.44 -14.93
CA SER A 271 13.49 2.99 -15.01
C SER A 271 13.57 2.35 -13.63
N GLY A 272 12.76 1.32 -13.40
CA GLY A 272 12.62 0.65 -12.10
C GLY A 272 11.38 1.09 -11.32
N SER A 273 10.67 2.15 -11.73
CA SER A 273 9.42 2.57 -11.07
C SER A 273 8.35 1.50 -11.19
N LEU A 274 7.63 1.25 -10.09
CA LEU A 274 6.44 0.40 -10.11
C LEU A 274 5.24 1.18 -10.64
N VAL A 275 4.46 0.52 -11.48
CA VAL A 275 3.19 1.03 -12.04
C VAL A 275 2.03 0.43 -11.25
N PHE A 276 1.20 1.31 -10.69
CA PHE A 276 0.07 0.95 -9.84
C PHE A 276 -1.25 1.22 -10.56
N SER A 277 -2.22 0.33 -10.38
CA SER A 277 -3.61 0.62 -10.74
C SER A 277 -4.13 1.75 -9.83
N ARG A 278 -4.84 2.71 -10.39
CA ARG A 278 -5.53 3.75 -9.61
C ARG A 278 -6.78 3.23 -8.92
N THR A 279 -7.28 2.07 -9.31
CA THR A 279 -8.36 1.39 -8.60
C THR A 279 -7.80 0.61 -7.43
N PRO A 280 -8.20 0.88 -6.18
CA PRO A 280 -7.76 0.12 -5.03
C PRO A 280 -8.08 -1.37 -5.15
N ALA A 281 -7.18 -2.22 -4.65
CA ALA A 281 -7.40 -3.67 -4.60
C ALA A 281 -8.60 -4.06 -3.70
N ILE A 282 -8.89 -3.20 -2.73
CA ILE A 282 -10.00 -3.34 -1.77
C ILE A 282 -10.70 -1.99 -1.74
N GLU A 283 -12.03 -2.00 -1.91
CA GLU A 283 -12.86 -0.81 -1.79
C GLU A 283 -12.63 -0.14 -0.42
N ASP A 284 -12.51 1.18 -0.40
CA ASP A 284 -12.17 1.99 0.78
C ASP A 284 -10.79 1.71 1.40
N SER A 285 -9.84 1.14 0.66
CA SER A 285 -8.45 0.96 1.10
C SER A 285 -7.48 1.78 0.26
N ASP A 286 -6.32 2.12 0.86
CA ASP A 286 -5.21 2.77 0.16
C ASP A 286 -4.30 1.76 -0.58
N ILE A 287 -4.65 0.47 -0.59
CA ILE A 287 -3.85 -0.58 -1.23
C ILE A 287 -4.15 -0.59 -2.72
N LYS A 288 -3.18 -0.12 -3.49
CA LYS A 288 -3.23 -0.12 -4.95
C LYS A 288 -2.45 -1.33 -5.47
N PRO A 289 -3.03 -2.15 -6.38
CA PRO A 289 -2.28 -3.26 -6.96
C PRO A 289 -1.24 -2.77 -7.94
N VAL A 290 -0.06 -3.39 -7.91
CA VAL A 290 0.98 -3.19 -8.92
C VAL A 290 0.61 -3.98 -10.17
N VAL A 291 0.76 -3.38 -11.33
CA VAL A 291 0.47 -3.99 -12.64
C VAL A 291 1.71 -4.10 -13.54
N GLY A 292 2.71 -3.24 -13.33
CA GLY A 292 3.90 -3.19 -14.17
C GLY A 292 5.15 -2.71 -13.44
N LEU A 293 6.29 -2.91 -14.12
CA LEU A 293 7.61 -2.36 -13.79
C LEU A 293 8.09 -1.57 -15.01
N HIS A 294 8.23 -0.25 -14.86
CA HIS A 294 8.66 0.64 -15.93
C HIS A 294 10.13 0.39 -16.32
N PHE A 295 10.42 0.25 -17.61
CA PHE A 295 11.80 0.00 -18.04
C PHE A 295 12.24 0.77 -19.28
N ALA A 296 11.30 1.28 -20.08
CA ALA A 296 11.63 1.98 -21.32
C ALA A 296 10.54 3.01 -21.66
N GLY A 297 10.87 3.99 -22.50
CA GLY A 297 9.96 5.02 -22.95
C GLY A 297 10.59 6.41 -22.84
N GLY A 298 9.75 7.43 -22.82
CA GLY A 298 10.12 8.83 -22.68
C GLY A 298 9.03 9.77 -23.18
N GLY A 299 8.89 10.90 -22.51
CA GLY A 299 7.82 11.85 -22.77
C GLY A 299 6.44 11.24 -22.49
N THR A 300 5.56 11.24 -23.47
CA THR A 300 4.15 10.93 -23.28
C THR A 300 3.84 9.44 -23.08
N HIS A 301 4.80 8.53 -23.26
CA HIS A 301 4.53 7.10 -23.15
C HIS A 301 5.66 6.32 -22.49
N GLY A 302 5.34 5.12 -22.00
CA GLY A 302 6.29 4.15 -21.47
C GLY A 302 5.91 2.71 -21.82
N ILE A 303 6.90 1.83 -21.68
CA ILE A 303 6.77 0.40 -21.83
C ILE A 303 7.11 -0.25 -20.49
N GLU A 304 6.25 -1.17 -20.08
CA GLU A 304 6.25 -1.76 -18.74
C GLU A 304 6.37 -3.27 -18.85
N CYS A 305 7.27 -3.88 -18.09
CA CYS A 305 7.21 -5.33 -17.87
C CYS A 305 5.95 -5.65 -17.08
N LYS A 306 5.12 -6.60 -17.54
CA LYS A 306 4.00 -7.10 -16.72
C LYS A 306 4.51 -7.62 -15.40
N ILE A 307 3.94 -7.17 -14.30
CA ILE A 307 4.44 -7.51 -12.96
C ILE A 307 4.41 -9.01 -12.68
N GLN A 308 3.46 -9.74 -13.28
CA GLN A 308 3.39 -11.20 -13.15
C GLN A 308 4.63 -11.89 -13.73
N ASN A 309 5.13 -11.39 -14.89
CA ASN A 309 6.35 -11.92 -15.52
C ASN A 309 7.57 -11.64 -14.64
N VAL A 310 7.67 -10.43 -14.09
CA VAL A 310 8.73 -10.04 -13.14
C VAL A 310 8.74 -10.95 -11.92
N PHE A 311 7.57 -11.13 -11.29
CA PHE A 311 7.43 -11.94 -10.09
C PHE A 311 7.71 -13.42 -10.34
N ASN A 312 7.25 -13.95 -11.48
CA ASN A 312 7.49 -15.34 -11.85
C ASN A 312 8.97 -15.62 -12.11
N GLN A 313 9.67 -14.74 -12.87
CA GLN A 313 11.06 -14.98 -13.25
C GLN A 313 12.03 -14.76 -12.08
N LEU A 314 11.76 -13.79 -11.22
CA LEU A 314 12.57 -13.54 -10.02
C LEU A 314 12.09 -14.32 -8.79
N GLN A 315 11.07 -15.16 -8.91
CA GLN A 315 10.46 -15.92 -7.79
C GLN A 315 10.10 -15.02 -6.61
N LEU A 316 9.35 -13.96 -6.92
CA LEU A 316 8.91 -12.96 -5.95
C LEU A 316 7.43 -13.13 -5.59
N THR A 317 7.06 -12.58 -4.46
CA THR A 317 5.66 -12.36 -4.09
C THR A 317 5.48 -10.99 -3.42
N THR A 318 4.22 -10.59 -3.22
CA THR A 318 3.92 -9.34 -2.52
C THR A 318 4.24 -9.47 -1.03
N LEU A 319 4.49 -8.35 -0.38
CA LEU A 319 4.69 -8.29 1.07
C LEU A 319 3.47 -8.79 1.86
N CYS A 320 2.27 -8.74 1.28
CA CYS A 320 1.06 -9.33 1.85
C CYS A 320 0.94 -10.83 1.58
N ALA A 321 1.39 -11.30 0.42
CA ALA A 321 1.32 -12.71 0.07
C ALA A 321 2.37 -13.53 0.83
N GLY A 322 3.56 -12.95 1.09
CA GLY A 322 4.49 -13.49 2.08
C GLY A 322 3.87 -13.57 3.49
N SER A 323 2.82 -12.80 3.79
CA SER A 323 2.23 -12.76 5.13
C SER A 323 0.77 -13.23 5.25
N PHE A 324 -0.06 -13.12 4.20
CA PHE A 324 -1.49 -13.48 4.31
C PHE A 324 -1.98 -14.47 3.24
N GLU A 325 -1.54 -14.41 1.98
CA GLU A 325 -1.90 -15.45 1.00
C GLU A 325 -1.09 -16.74 1.23
N THR A 326 0.20 -16.65 1.59
CA THR A 326 0.97 -17.83 2.01
C THR A 326 0.47 -18.36 3.35
N ILE A 327 0.01 -17.52 4.28
CA ILE A 327 -0.68 -17.91 5.51
C ILE A 327 -2.02 -18.55 5.16
N SER A 328 -2.84 -17.96 4.30
CA SER A 328 -4.15 -18.53 3.95
C SER A 328 -3.99 -19.73 3.02
N ASP A 329 -3.10 -19.73 2.04
CA ASP A 329 -2.90 -20.82 1.11
C ASP A 329 -2.18 -22.02 1.77
N SER A 330 -1.14 -21.82 2.59
CA SER A 330 -0.56 -22.91 3.37
C SER A 330 -1.46 -23.38 4.52
N LEU A 331 -2.29 -22.51 5.10
CA LEU A 331 -3.30 -22.92 6.08
C LEU A 331 -4.41 -23.81 5.47
N PHE A 332 -4.72 -23.62 4.18
CA PHE A 332 -5.78 -24.37 3.50
C PHE A 332 -5.27 -25.52 2.61
N GLU A 333 -4.06 -25.43 2.01
CA GLU A 333 -3.50 -26.52 1.20
C GLU A 333 -3.01 -27.71 2.04
N THR A 334 -2.49 -27.50 3.24
CA THR A 334 -2.05 -28.57 4.14
C THR A 334 -3.16 -29.16 5.01
N GLY A 335 -4.37 -28.57 5.02
CA GLY A 335 -5.54 -29.11 5.74
C GLY A 335 -6.22 -30.30 5.06
N SER A 336 -5.94 -30.55 3.77
CA SER A 336 -6.58 -31.62 3.01
C SER A 336 -5.72 -32.89 2.81
N GLU A 337 -4.43 -32.88 3.16
CA GLU A 337 -3.54 -34.05 2.90
C GLU A 337 -2.73 -34.57 4.09
N ALA A 338 -2.93 -34.08 5.31
CA ALA A 338 -2.14 -34.52 6.45
C ALA A 338 -3.02 -35.04 7.60
N LEU A 339 -3.48 -36.26 7.49
CA LEU A 339 -3.92 -37.07 8.64
C LEU A 339 -2.93 -38.19 9.00
N GLU A 340 -1.78 -38.30 8.35
CA GLU A 340 -0.73 -39.24 8.75
C GLU A 340 0.66 -38.60 8.50
N ASP A 341 1.48 -38.56 9.55
CA ASP A 341 2.91 -38.25 9.62
C ASP A 341 3.35 -36.78 9.52
N GLU A 342 4.08 -36.33 10.56
CA GLU A 342 4.83 -35.06 10.59
C GLU A 342 5.90 -35.00 9.48
N PRO A 343 5.82 -34.12 8.50
CA PRO A 343 6.95 -33.89 7.60
C PRO A 343 7.80 -32.71 8.09
N ARG A 344 9.09 -32.95 8.15
CA ARG A 344 10.14 -31.98 8.37
C ARG A 344 10.06 -30.86 7.34
N LEU A 345 10.33 -29.63 7.79
CA LEU A 345 10.27 -28.36 7.05
C LEU A 345 11.34 -28.19 5.94
N GLU A 346 11.92 -29.26 5.41
CA GLU A 346 12.85 -29.22 4.27
C GLU A 346 12.19 -29.22 2.88
N THR A 347 10.86 -29.22 2.79
CA THR A 347 10.13 -29.70 1.61
C THR A 347 9.38 -28.66 0.78
N LEU A 348 9.44 -27.36 1.03
CA LEU A 348 8.77 -26.36 0.14
C LEU A 348 9.50 -26.19 -1.22
N ALA A 349 10.81 -26.31 -1.23
CA ALA A 349 11.60 -26.30 -2.46
C ALA A 349 11.43 -27.62 -3.27
N GLU A 350 11.30 -28.78 -2.62
CA GLU A 350 11.04 -30.06 -3.27
C GLU A 350 9.63 -30.16 -3.87
N ILE A 351 8.62 -29.59 -3.21
CA ILE A 351 7.25 -29.53 -3.74
C ILE A 351 7.15 -28.65 -4.99
N ALA A 352 7.90 -27.57 -5.06
CA ALA A 352 7.98 -26.72 -6.26
C ALA A 352 8.67 -27.45 -7.41
N SER A 353 9.73 -28.22 -7.14
CA SER A 353 10.50 -29.00 -8.13
C SER A 353 9.73 -30.21 -8.67
N LEU A 354 8.97 -30.91 -7.84
CA LEU A 354 8.16 -32.05 -8.24
C LEU A 354 6.94 -31.66 -9.10
N ARG A 355 6.47 -30.44 -9.04
CA ARG A 355 5.32 -29.93 -9.82
C ARG A 355 5.63 -29.59 -11.26
N ALA A 356 6.89 -29.31 -11.61
CA ALA A 356 7.28 -28.94 -12.97
C ALA A 356 7.30 -30.09 -13.98
N THR A 357 7.33 -31.36 -13.54
CA THR A 357 7.66 -32.50 -14.39
C THR A 357 6.54 -33.52 -14.66
N ARG A 358 5.32 -33.38 -14.11
CA ARG A 358 4.35 -34.48 -14.16
C ARG A 358 2.90 -34.20 -14.61
N PHE A 359 2.54 -33.04 -15.15
CA PHE A 359 1.14 -32.79 -15.54
C PHE A 359 0.96 -32.24 -16.96
N SER A 360 -0.05 -32.78 -17.69
CA SER A 360 -0.46 -32.27 -19.00
C SER A 360 -1.09 -30.87 -18.87
N PRO A 361 -1.05 -30.02 -19.94
CA PRO A 361 -1.64 -28.67 -19.93
C PRO A 361 -3.12 -28.63 -19.52
N ILE A 362 -3.89 -29.67 -19.83
CA ILE A 362 -5.32 -29.75 -19.50
C ILE A 362 -5.54 -29.97 -17.99
N THR A 363 -4.68 -30.76 -17.36
CA THR A 363 -4.76 -31.04 -15.90
C THR A 363 -4.33 -29.82 -15.10
N LEU A 364 -3.34 -29.05 -15.60
CA LEU A 364 -2.91 -27.78 -15.03
C LEU A 364 -4.03 -26.73 -15.10
N ALA A 365 -4.69 -26.59 -16.27
CA ALA A 365 -5.80 -25.63 -16.44
C ALA A 365 -7.01 -25.95 -15.56
N ARG A 366 -7.31 -27.25 -15.31
CA ARG A 366 -8.39 -27.68 -14.43
C ARG A 366 -8.06 -27.41 -12.97
N LYS A 367 -6.84 -27.75 -12.51
CA LYS A 367 -6.34 -27.39 -11.17
C LYS A 367 -6.29 -25.88 -10.93
N GLU A 368 -5.95 -25.10 -11.93
CA GLU A 368 -5.91 -23.65 -11.85
C GLU A 368 -7.30 -23.01 -11.75
N ARG A 369 -8.29 -23.57 -12.45
CA ARG A 369 -9.71 -23.17 -12.33
C ARG A 369 -10.27 -23.47 -10.94
N ASP A 370 -9.95 -24.63 -10.39
CA ASP A 370 -10.36 -25.03 -9.04
C ASP A 370 -9.67 -24.16 -7.96
N ARG A 371 -8.40 -23.79 -8.19
CA ARG A 371 -7.66 -22.83 -7.33
C ARG A 371 -8.27 -21.43 -7.36
N ARG A 372 -8.66 -20.92 -8.53
CA ARG A 372 -9.35 -19.62 -8.65
C ARG A 372 -10.69 -19.61 -7.93
N GLY A 373 -11.44 -20.70 -8.02
CA GLY A 373 -12.68 -20.90 -7.27
C GLY A 373 -12.46 -20.87 -5.76
N ALA A 374 -11.47 -21.62 -5.27
CA ALA A 374 -11.08 -21.63 -3.86
C ALA A 374 -10.58 -20.26 -3.36
N ARG A 375 -9.77 -19.54 -4.15
CA ARG A 375 -9.33 -18.18 -3.83
C ARG A 375 -10.48 -17.19 -3.72
N ARG A 376 -11.47 -17.22 -4.64
CA ARG A 376 -12.67 -16.37 -4.55
C ARG A 376 -13.49 -16.66 -3.29
N LEU A 377 -13.64 -17.93 -2.93
CA LEU A 377 -14.35 -18.34 -1.72
C LEU A 377 -13.65 -17.83 -0.46
N ARG A 378 -12.34 -17.97 -0.37
CA ARG A 378 -11.51 -17.51 0.77
C ARG A 378 -11.55 -15.99 0.95
N ARG A 379 -11.47 -15.22 -0.16
CA ARG A 379 -11.65 -13.77 -0.13
C ARG A 379 -13.05 -13.38 0.37
N GLY A 380 -14.07 -14.14 0.00
CA GLY A 380 -15.43 -13.97 0.51
C GLY A 380 -15.50 -14.14 2.03
N ILE A 381 -14.93 -15.23 2.56
CA ILE A 381 -14.87 -15.51 4.01
C ILE A 381 -14.12 -14.39 4.76
N SER A 382 -12.96 -13.97 4.27
CA SER A 382 -12.17 -12.93 4.91
C SER A 382 -12.91 -11.58 4.99
N ARG A 383 -13.55 -11.17 3.91
CA ARG A 383 -14.35 -9.92 3.87
C ARG A 383 -15.57 -9.96 4.79
N ASP A 384 -16.29 -11.06 4.77
CA ASP A 384 -17.47 -11.25 5.63
C ASP A 384 -17.06 -11.31 7.10
N MET A 385 -15.96 -11.98 7.43
CA MET A 385 -15.40 -12.01 8.78
C MET A 385 -15.03 -10.59 9.26
N GLN A 386 -14.34 -9.79 8.44
CA GLN A 386 -14.01 -8.41 8.79
C GLN A 386 -15.24 -7.55 9.04
N LYS A 387 -16.29 -7.69 8.22
CA LYS A 387 -17.57 -7.00 8.43
C LYS A 387 -18.20 -7.40 9.77
N ARG A 388 -18.26 -8.69 10.06
CA ARG A 388 -18.85 -9.22 11.30
C ARG A 388 -18.02 -8.84 12.54
N LEU A 389 -16.68 -8.84 12.47
CA LEU A 389 -15.83 -8.35 13.55
C LEU A 389 -16.11 -6.88 13.89
N LYS A 390 -16.36 -6.03 12.91
CA LYS A 390 -16.65 -4.60 13.13
C LYS A 390 -18.01 -4.35 13.80
N ILE A 391 -18.93 -5.30 13.83
CA ILE A 391 -20.25 -5.16 14.45
C ILE A 391 -20.17 -5.34 15.97
N SER A 392 -19.42 -6.30 16.46
CA SER A 392 -19.29 -6.60 17.88
C SER A 392 -18.28 -5.70 18.59
N LYS A 393 -18.42 -5.52 19.92
CA LYS A 393 -17.47 -4.76 20.73
C LYS A 393 -16.10 -5.43 20.78
N ARG A 394 -16.07 -6.74 21.03
CA ARG A 394 -14.83 -7.53 21.09
C ARG A 394 -14.17 -7.64 19.72
N GLY A 395 -14.98 -7.88 18.69
CA GLY A 395 -14.49 -7.94 17.32
C GLY A 395 -13.83 -6.63 16.86
N ARG A 396 -14.44 -5.48 17.17
CA ARG A 396 -13.83 -4.16 16.89
C ARG A 396 -12.51 -3.99 17.59
N MET A 397 -12.38 -4.36 18.85
CA MET A 397 -11.10 -4.25 19.59
C MET A 397 -9.99 -5.07 18.91
N ILE A 398 -10.31 -6.25 18.38
CA ILE A 398 -9.35 -7.09 17.66
C ILE A 398 -9.02 -6.48 16.29
N ALA A 399 -10.03 -6.05 15.54
CA ALA A 399 -9.83 -5.40 14.24
C ALA A 399 -8.98 -4.13 14.37
N ASP A 400 -9.32 -3.26 15.31
CA ASP A 400 -8.57 -2.03 15.60
C ASP A 400 -7.13 -2.32 16.04
N PHE A 401 -6.92 -3.35 16.87
CA PHE A 401 -5.58 -3.78 17.25
C PHE A 401 -4.75 -4.21 16.04
N VAL A 402 -5.32 -5.03 15.16
CA VAL A 402 -4.64 -5.48 13.93
C VAL A 402 -4.38 -4.31 12.99
N ASP A 403 -5.35 -3.44 12.77
CA ASP A 403 -5.22 -2.29 11.87
C ASP A 403 -4.17 -1.29 12.37
N VAL A 404 -4.19 -0.98 13.66
CA VAL A 404 -3.24 -0.06 14.31
C VAL A 404 -1.81 -0.57 14.32
N ASN A 405 -1.61 -1.90 14.44
CA ASN A 405 -0.29 -2.51 14.54
C ASN A 405 0.10 -3.29 13.27
N ARG A 406 -0.66 -3.15 12.18
CA ARG A 406 -0.51 -3.94 10.96
C ARG A 406 0.92 -3.96 10.42
N ALA A 407 1.53 -2.79 10.26
CA ALA A 407 2.88 -2.68 9.72
C ALA A 407 3.93 -3.40 10.60
N GLU A 408 3.81 -3.28 11.93
CA GLU A 408 4.71 -3.92 12.86
C GLU A 408 4.50 -5.45 12.89
N LEU A 409 3.25 -5.90 12.92
CA LEU A 409 2.90 -7.33 12.88
C LEU A 409 3.39 -8.00 11.59
N LEU A 410 3.23 -7.33 10.44
CA LEU A 410 3.72 -7.82 9.16
C LEU A 410 5.25 -7.87 9.12
N THR A 411 5.91 -6.85 9.65
CA THR A 411 7.37 -6.81 9.76
C THR A 411 7.90 -7.95 10.64
N MET A 412 7.29 -8.17 11.80
CA MET A 412 7.66 -9.26 12.70
C MET A 412 7.42 -10.63 12.06
N PHE A 413 6.28 -10.81 11.38
CA PHE A 413 5.99 -12.03 10.65
C PHE A 413 7.02 -12.30 9.55
N ALA A 414 7.37 -11.28 8.79
CA ALA A 414 8.33 -11.40 7.69
C ALA A 414 9.75 -11.75 8.16
N LYS A 415 10.22 -11.10 9.25
CA LYS A 415 11.61 -11.17 9.71
C LYS A 415 11.88 -12.25 10.74
N ASP A 416 10.87 -12.67 11.49
CA ASP A 416 11.05 -13.53 12.65
C ASP A 416 10.38 -14.89 12.47
N GLY A 417 11.19 -15.91 12.19
CA GLY A 417 10.70 -17.28 11.98
C GLY A 417 9.94 -17.85 13.17
N ASP A 418 10.24 -17.42 14.41
CA ASP A 418 9.54 -17.88 15.60
C ASP A 418 8.17 -17.22 15.71
N VAL A 419 8.11 -15.90 15.46
CA VAL A 419 6.83 -15.19 15.39
C VAL A 419 5.95 -15.76 14.29
N ARG A 420 6.50 -15.98 13.11
CA ARG A 420 5.78 -16.57 11.97
C ARG A 420 5.23 -17.95 12.33
N ARG A 421 6.04 -18.85 12.88
CA ARG A 421 5.58 -20.18 13.35
C ARG A 421 4.49 -20.05 14.41
N SER A 422 4.66 -19.18 15.39
CA SER A 422 3.67 -18.95 16.43
C SER A 422 2.34 -18.43 15.89
N MET A 423 2.37 -17.49 14.93
CA MET A 423 1.17 -16.97 14.27
C MET A 423 0.45 -18.07 13.46
N LEU A 424 1.19 -18.81 12.64
CA LEU A 424 0.63 -19.93 11.86
C LEU A 424 0.03 -21.00 12.77
N THR A 425 0.74 -21.40 13.82
CA THR A 425 0.28 -22.42 14.77
C THR A 425 -0.96 -21.98 15.54
N ALA A 426 -1.10 -20.69 15.84
CA ALA A 426 -2.25 -20.16 16.56
C ALA A 426 -3.50 -20.01 15.68
N ILE A 427 -3.33 -19.56 14.43
CA ILE A 427 -4.46 -19.23 13.56
C ILE A 427 -4.95 -20.43 12.75
N ARG A 428 -4.04 -21.26 12.24
CA ARG A 428 -4.38 -22.40 11.37
C ARG A 428 -5.49 -23.30 11.89
N PRO A 429 -5.50 -23.74 13.15
CA PRO A 429 -6.56 -24.60 13.66
C PRO A 429 -7.94 -23.93 13.69
N LEU A 430 -7.98 -22.61 13.79
CA LEU A 430 -9.23 -21.84 13.87
C LEU A 430 -9.96 -21.74 12.53
N VAL A 431 -9.22 -21.81 11.41
CA VAL A 431 -9.76 -21.62 10.05
C VAL A 431 -9.66 -22.86 9.16
N ALA A 432 -8.96 -23.91 9.60
CA ALA A 432 -8.73 -25.11 8.81
C ALA A 432 -10.04 -25.83 8.43
N GLY A 433 -10.20 -26.17 7.14
CA GLY A 433 -11.36 -26.89 6.61
C GLY A 433 -12.66 -26.09 6.52
N ALA A 434 -12.70 -24.82 6.95
CA ALA A 434 -13.90 -24.00 6.84
C ALA A 434 -14.10 -23.54 5.38
N MET A 435 -15.35 -23.66 4.89
CA MET A 435 -15.79 -23.24 3.57
C MET A 435 -16.59 -21.92 3.61
N THR A 436 -17.06 -21.53 4.80
CA THR A 436 -17.87 -20.32 5.01
C THR A 436 -17.46 -19.62 6.30
N THR A 437 -17.78 -18.33 6.41
CA THR A 437 -17.59 -17.55 7.64
C THR A 437 -18.40 -18.14 8.81
N SER A 438 -19.60 -18.64 8.55
CA SER A 438 -20.44 -19.26 9.57
C SER A 438 -19.78 -20.49 10.17
N GLU A 439 -19.17 -21.36 9.36
CA GLU A 439 -18.43 -22.54 9.85
C GLU A 439 -17.26 -22.16 10.77
N VAL A 440 -16.54 -21.06 10.46
CA VAL A 440 -15.48 -20.54 11.35
C VAL A 440 -16.10 -20.05 12.66
N LEU A 441 -17.19 -19.30 12.60
CA LEU A 441 -17.84 -18.71 13.77
C LEU A 441 -18.53 -19.75 14.68
N GLU A 442 -19.04 -20.82 14.11
CA GLU A 442 -19.65 -21.96 14.86
C GLU A 442 -18.62 -22.87 15.53
N ARG A 443 -17.35 -22.78 15.14
CA ARG A 443 -16.29 -23.60 15.69
C ARG A 443 -16.08 -23.33 17.17
N LYS A 444 -15.98 -24.39 17.98
CA LYS A 444 -15.68 -24.25 19.40
C LYS A 444 -14.20 -24.01 19.62
N VAL A 445 -13.88 -23.02 20.44
CA VAL A 445 -12.52 -22.69 20.88
C VAL A 445 -12.06 -23.74 21.89
N SER A 446 -10.99 -24.46 21.58
CA SER A 446 -10.42 -25.47 22.48
C SER A 446 -9.45 -24.84 23.50
N LYS A 447 -9.10 -25.60 24.54
CA LYS A 447 -8.03 -25.18 25.46
C LYS A 447 -6.69 -24.98 24.77
N ASP A 448 -6.39 -25.84 23.82
CA ASP A 448 -5.15 -25.78 23.03
C ASP A 448 -5.14 -24.54 22.12
N ASP A 449 -6.28 -24.09 21.59
CA ASP A 449 -6.36 -22.85 20.81
C ASP A 449 -6.03 -21.63 21.70
N ILE A 450 -6.56 -21.62 22.93
CA ILE A 450 -6.28 -20.56 23.89
C ILE A 450 -4.79 -20.54 24.26
N GLU A 451 -4.18 -21.70 24.54
CA GLU A 451 -2.76 -21.79 24.84
C GLU A 451 -1.87 -21.35 23.68
N ARG A 452 -2.25 -21.66 22.43
CA ARG A 452 -1.54 -21.20 21.24
C ARG A 452 -1.63 -19.68 21.07
N LEU A 453 -2.81 -19.11 21.26
CA LEU A 453 -3.01 -17.64 21.22
C LEU A 453 -2.25 -16.92 22.33
N GLU A 454 -2.19 -17.50 23.53
CA GLU A 454 -1.39 -16.94 24.66
C GLU A 454 0.11 -17.00 24.35
N ARG A 455 0.60 -18.09 23.77
CA ARG A 455 2.02 -18.20 23.36
C ARG A 455 2.35 -17.15 22.29
N LEU A 456 1.50 -17.01 21.29
CA LEU A 456 1.63 -15.96 20.29
C LEU A 456 1.66 -14.57 20.94
N GLY A 457 0.71 -14.28 21.83
CA GLY A 457 0.66 -12.99 22.53
C GLY A 457 1.91 -12.69 23.37
N LYS A 458 2.51 -13.71 24.01
CA LYS A 458 3.77 -13.58 24.75
C LYS A 458 4.94 -13.29 23.81
N GLU A 459 5.00 -13.99 22.69
CA GLU A 459 6.07 -13.82 21.70
C GLU A 459 6.02 -12.43 21.06
N LEU A 460 4.83 -11.99 20.64
CA LEU A 460 4.62 -10.64 20.12
C LEU A 460 4.95 -9.55 21.15
N ALA A 461 4.59 -9.76 22.43
CA ALA A 461 4.91 -8.80 23.48
C ALA A 461 6.42 -8.73 23.78
N ARG A 462 7.13 -9.85 23.64
CA ARG A 462 8.59 -9.91 23.87
C ARG A 462 9.38 -9.17 22.79
N LYS A 463 8.92 -9.23 21.54
CA LYS A 463 9.63 -8.73 20.37
C LYS A 463 9.07 -7.41 19.82
N GLY A 464 7.84 -7.05 20.15
CA GLY A 464 7.16 -5.87 19.65
C GLY A 464 7.45 -4.60 20.43
N GLY A 465 7.25 -3.47 19.79
CA GLY A 465 7.42 -2.14 20.38
C GLY A 465 6.33 -1.77 21.40
N PRO A 466 6.48 -0.63 22.08
CA PRO A 466 5.59 -0.23 23.18
C PRO A 466 4.11 -0.14 22.79
N ARG A 467 3.82 0.25 21.53
CA ARG A 467 2.46 0.37 21.01
C ARG A 467 1.78 -1.00 20.89
N LEU A 468 2.49 -1.96 20.30
CA LEU A 468 2.02 -3.34 20.15
C LEU A 468 1.83 -4.00 21.52
N GLN A 469 2.79 -3.83 22.45
CA GLN A 469 2.69 -4.34 23.81
C GLN A 469 1.45 -3.83 24.55
N LYS A 470 1.16 -2.53 24.46
CA LYS A 470 -0.04 -1.91 25.05
C LYS A 470 -1.33 -2.47 24.46
N GLY A 471 -1.39 -2.68 23.14
CA GLY A 471 -2.52 -3.29 22.46
C GLY A 471 -2.74 -4.75 22.89
N LEU A 472 -1.67 -5.54 23.02
CA LEU A 472 -1.74 -6.92 23.52
C LEU A 472 -2.24 -7.03 24.96
N GLU A 473 -1.90 -6.08 25.85
CA GLU A 473 -2.46 -6.03 27.20
C GLU A 473 -3.97 -5.82 27.21
N GLN A 474 -4.47 -5.00 26.29
CA GLN A 474 -5.91 -4.80 26.11
C GLN A 474 -6.59 -6.08 25.61
N LEU A 475 -6.00 -6.77 24.63
CA LEU A 475 -6.55 -8.03 24.09
C LEU A 475 -6.51 -9.19 25.10
N ARG A 476 -5.56 -9.23 26.03
CA ARG A 476 -5.50 -10.26 27.10
C ARG A 476 -6.77 -10.28 27.94
N ARG A 477 -7.47 -9.15 28.08
CA ARG A 477 -8.75 -9.05 28.80
C ARG A 477 -9.91 -9.70 28.07
N LEU A 478 -9.74 -10.03 26.79
CA LEU A 478 -10.74 -10.65 25.92
C LEU A 478 -10.61 -12.18 25.85
N LYS A 479 -9.78 -12.79 26.71
CA LYS A 479 -9.56 -14.24 26.72
C LYS A 479 -10.89 -15.00 26.69
N PRO A 480 -11.15 -15.84 25.68
CA PRO A 480 -12.37 -16.63 25.60
C PRO A 480 -12.34 -17.81 26.58
N ASP A 481 -13.51 -18.26 26.98
CA ASP A 481 -13.65 -19.54 27.69
C ASP A 481 -13.55 -20.73 26.73
N ALA A 482 -12.91 -21.80 27.18
CA ALA A 482 -12.85 -23.01 26.38
C ALA A 482 -14.25 -23.65 26.22
N GLY A 483 -14.53 -24.16 25.02
CA GLY A 483 -15.80 -24.83 24.69
C GLY A 483 -16.89 -23.89 24.14
N VAL A 484 -16.68 -22.57 24.16
CA VAL A 484 -17.60 -21.61 23.50
C VAL A 484 -17.30 -21.56 21.99
N THR A 485 -18.31 -21.20 21.19
CA THR A 485 -18.09 -20.97 19.75
C THR A 485 -17.29 -19.69 19.52
N MET A 486 -16.63 -19.58 18.37
CA MET A 486 -15.93 -18.38 17.96
C MET A 486 -16.87 -17.16 17.90
N ALA A 487 -18.12 -17.36 17.41
CA ALA A 487 -19.14 -16.31 17.41
C ALA A 487 -19.37 -15.75 18.82
N ARG A 488 -19.60 -16.63 19.80
CA ARG A 488 -19.80 -16.23 21.20
C ARG A 488 -18.55 -15.60 21.81
N ALA A 489 -17.37 -16.16 21.53
CA ALA A 489 -16.07 -15.62 21.97
C ALA A 489 -15.82 -14.19 21.46
N LEU A 490 -16.30 -13.89 20.25
CA LEU A 490 -16.17 -12.59 19.58
C LEU A 490 -17.40 -11.68 19.75
N GLU A 491 -18.45 -12.14 20.45
CA GLU A 491 -19.75 -11.44 20.62
C GLU A 491 -20.40 -11.12 19.25
N ILE A 492 -20.30 -12.02 18.28
CA ILE A 492 -20.91 -11.88 16.94
C ILE A 492 -22.20 -12.69 16.89
N ASP A 493 -23.30 -12.09 16.44
CA ASP A 493 -24.55 -12.79 16.14
C ASP A 493 -24.38 -13.56 14.80
N LEU A 494 -24.84 -14.81 14.78
CA LEU A 494 -24.74 -15.73 13.63
C LEU A 494 -25.82 -15.46 12.59
#